data_7501ca611e9c3c05a125adcb5ae2382d
#
_entry.id   7501ca611e9c3c05a125adcb5ae2382d
#
_cell.length_a   1.000
_cell.length_b   1.000
_cell.length_c   1.000
_cell.angle_alpha   90.00
_cell.angle_beta   90.00
_cell.angle_gamma   90.00
#
_symmetry.space_group_name_H-M   'P 1'
#
loop_
_entity.id
_entity.type
_entity.pdbx_description
1 polymer ?
#
loop_
_entity_poly.entity_id
_entity_poly.type
_entity_poly.pdbx_seq_one_letter_code
_entity_poly.pdbx_strand_id
1 'polypeptide(L)'
;MTAMGHEHGAHDHAELIAEAEQRCAEAGETLTPLRRRVLELLIDQPGPAKAYDLLHQLSAQAKPPTIYRALDFLVRLGLAHRIESLNAFVSCGVGACARSTMFLICEKCGAAEEFDAGHALVDLSDAAKKDGFSIRRTMIEASGVCSSCQAA
;
A
#
# COMPACT_ATOMS: atom_id res chain seq x y z
N MET A 1 -9.37 -10.37 -24.28
CA MET A 1 -8.38 -10.16 -23.23
C MET A 1 -9.06 -9.39 -22.11
N THR A 2 -9.33 -10.07 -21.03
CA THR A 2 -10.21 -9.62 -19.95
C THR A 2 -9.41 -8.70 -19.04
N ALA A 3 -9.85 -7.44 -18.94
CA ALA A 3 -9.44 -6.57 -17.86
C ALA A 3 -9.91 -7.23 -16.55
N MET A 4 -9.00 -7.73 -15.74
CA MET A 4 -9.30 -8.15 -14.38
C MET A 4 -9.53 -6.88 -13.56
N GLY A 5 -10.77 -6.40 -13.57
CA GLY A 5 -11.24 -5.49 -12.55
C GLY A 5 -11.27 -6.26 -11.24
N HIS A 6 -10.42 -5.89 -10.30
CA HIS A 6 -10.58 -6.34 -8.92
C HIS A 6 -11.85 -5.70 -8.38
N GLU A 7 -12.94 -6.47 -8.39
CA GLU A 7 -14.10 -6.18 -7.58
C GLU A 7 -13.69 -6.40 -6.11
N HIS A 8 -13.24 -5.33 -5.46
CA HIS A 8 -13.10 -5.29 -4.01
C HIS A 8 -14.51 -5.28 -3.41
N GLY A 9 -15.07 -6.47 -3.24
CA GLY A 9 -16.39 -6.63 -2.63
C GLY A 9 -16.36 -6.33 -1.12
N ALA A 10 -17.55 -6.08 -0.55
CA ALA A 10 -17.72 -5.76 0.87
C ALA A 10 -17.17 -6.83 1.84
N HIS A 11 -16.97 -8.06 1.39
CA HIS A 11 -16.31 -9.12 2.15
C HIS A 11 -14.81 -8.81 2.40
N ASP A 12 -14.16 -8.24 1.43
CA ASP A 12 -12.73 -7.88 1.47
C ASP A 12 -12.43 -6.82 2.53
N HIS A 13 -13.33 -5.85 2.71
CA HIS A 13 -13.16 -4.75 3.65
C HIS A 13 -13.13 -5.21 5.11
N ALA A 14 -14.07 -6.07 5.51
CA ALA A 14 -14.15 -6.59 6.87
C ALA A 14 -12.95 -7.51 7.19
N GLU A 15 -12.52 -8.31 6.25
CA GLU A 15 -11.35 -9.19 6.38
C GLU A 15 -10.05 -8.37 6.54
N LEU A 16 -9.88 -7.31 5.75
CA LEU A 16 -8.73 -6.41 5.85
C LEU A 16 -8.65 -5.72 7.22
N ILE A 17 -9.78 -5.28 7.75
CA ILE A 17 -9.82 -4.67 9.08
C ILE A 17 -9.53 -5.69 10.17
N ALA A 18 -10.09 -6.91 10.09
CA ALA A 18 -9.81 -7.97 11.06
C ALA A 18 -8.33 -8.38 11.05
N GLU A 19 -7.71 -8.49 9.89
CA GLU A 19 -6.27 -8.73 9.77
C GLU A 19 -5.44 -7.59 10.37
N ALA A 20 -5.87 -6.35 10.14
CA ALA A 20 -5.21 -5.18 10.73
C ALA A 20 -5.26 -5.19 12.26
N GLU A 21 -6.39 -5.54 12.84
CA GLU A 21 -6.56 -5.69 14.29
C GLU A 21 -5.65 -6.79 14.85
N GLN A 22 -5.58 -7.93 14.16
CA GLN A 22 -4.70 -9.04 14.54
C GLN A 22 -3.23 -8.63 14.50
N ARG A 23 -2.76 -8.01 13.43
CA ARG A 23 -1.38 -7.54 13.30
C ARG A 23 -1.01 -6.51 14.37
N CYS A 24 -1.92 -5.60 14.68
CA CYS A 24 -1.71 -4.66 15.78
C CYS A 24 -1.54 -5.40 17.12
N ALA A 25 -2.40 -6.36 17.42
CA ALA A 25 -2.33 -7.15 18.65
C ALA A 25 -1.02 -7.95 18.74
N GLU A 26 -0.60 -8.60 17.66
CA GLU A 26 0.67 -9.33 17.60
C GLU A 26 1.91 -8.44 17.81
N ALA A 27 1.82 -7.18 17.36
CA ALA A 27 2.87 -6.18 17.55
C ALA A 27 2.82 -5.46 18.93
N GLY A 28 1.84 -5.78 19.77
CA GLY A 28 1.61 -5.07 21.02
C GLY A 28 1.12 -3.63 20.85
N GLU A 29 0.49 -3.36 19.73
CA GLU A 29 0.00 -2.03 19.32
C GLU A 29 -1.55 -2.01 19.29
N THR A 30 -2.11 -0.84 19.20
CA THR A 30 -3.56 -0.65 19.13
C THR A 30 -3.98 0.02 17.83
N LEU A 31 -4.93 -0.60 17.13
CA LEU A 31 -5.63 0.03 16.01
C LEU A 31 -6.69 1.00 16.57
N THR A 32 -6.25 2.22 16.91
CA THR A 32 -7.15 3.23 17.45
C THR A 32 -8.28 3.57 16.45
N PRO A 33 -9.43 4.13 16.91
CA PRO A 33 -10.52 4.53 16.01
C PRO A 33 -10.07 5.43 14.86
N LEU A 34 -9.13 6.34 15.11
CA LEU A 34 -8.56 7.20 14.07
C LEU A 34 -7.74 6.41 13.04
N ARG A 35 -6.83 5.53 13.50
CA ARG A 35 -6.01 4.69 12.61
C ARG A 35 -6.87 3.75 11.78
N ARG A 36 -7.89 3.16 12.39
CA ARG A 36 -8.90 2.35 11.70
C ARG A 36 -9.61 3.16 10.62
N ARG A 37 -10.07 4.36 10.94
CA ARG A 37 -10.76 5.21 9.97
C ARG A 37 -9.88 5.60 8.80
N VAL A 38 -8.60 5.88 9.02
CA VAL A 38 -7.65 6.17 7.94
C VAL A 38 -7.43 4.93 7.06
N LEU A 39 -7.32 3.75 7.65
CA LEU A 39 -7.21 2.50 6.89
C LEU A 39 -8.46 2.22 6.04
N GLU A 40 -9.66 2.40 6.61
CA GLU A 40 -10.92 2.29 5.88
C GLU A 40 -10.97 3.24 4.67
N LEU A 41 -10.57 4.49 4.86
CA LEU A 41 -10.50 5.46 3.78
C LEU A 41 -9.52 5.04 2.67
N LEU A 42 -8.38 4.43 3.02
CA LEU A 42 -7.44 3.88 2.04
C LEU A 42 -8.02 2.70 1.27
N ILE A 43 -8.71 1.80 1.96
CA ILE A 43 -9.35 0.62 1.34
C ILE A 43 -10.42 1.07 0.32
N ASP A 44 -11.17 2.11 0.65
CA ASP A 44 -12.23 2.65 -0.20
C ASP A 44 -11.71 3.41 -1.44
N GLN A 45 -10.40 3.73 -1.49
CA GLN A 45 -9.84 4.42 -2.67
C GLN A 45 -9.67 3.46 -3.85
N PRO A 46 -10.00 3.89 -5.07
CA PRO A 46 -9.80 3.09 -6.29
C PRO A 46 -8.31 2.96 -6.69
N GLY A 47 -7.42 3.65 -6.02
CA GLY A 47 -5.99 3.70 -6.30
C GLY A 47 -5.22 4.48 -5.24
N PRO A 48 -3.97 4.88 -5.53
CA PRO A 48 -3.16 5.64 -4.60
C PRO A 48 -3.83 6.95 -4.17
N ALA A 49 -3.81 7.23 -2.88
CA ALA A 49 -4.39 8.44 -2.30
C ALA A 49 -3.32 9.29 -1.62
N LYS A 50 -3.37 10.59 -1.82
CA LYS A 50 -2.50 11.53 -1.12
C LYS A 50 -3.00 11.76 0.31
N ALA A 51 -2.09 11.97 1.23
CA ALA A 51 -2.43 12.24 2.63
C ALA A 51 -3.39 13.43 2.78
N TYR A 52 -3.24 14.43 1.94
CA TYR A 52 -4.11 15.62 1.95
C TYR A 52 -5.55 15.29 1.57
N ASP A 53 -5.75 14.44 0.56
CA ASP A 53 -7.09 14.02 0.14
C ASP A 53 -7.79 13.17 1.21
N LEU A 54 -7.04 12.30 1.88
CA LEU A 54 -7.53 11.51 3.01
C LEU A 54 -7.88 12.40 4.21
N LEU A 55 -7.08 13.44 4.45
CA LEU A 55 -7.33 14.40 5.53
C LEU A 55 -8.68 15.08 5.37
N HIS A 56 -9.02 15.52 4.15
CA HIS A 56 -10.30 16.14 3.84
C HIS A 56 -11.49 15.19 4.05
N GLN A 57 -11.30 13.91 3.76
CA GLN A 57 -12.33 12.88 3.97
C GLN A 57 -12.46 12.48 5.45
N LEU A 58 -11.40 12.66 6.24
CA LEU A 58 -11.38 12.27 7.63
C LEU A 58 -12.24 13.23 8.49
N SER A 59 -11.95 14.50 8.44
CA SER A 59 -12.69 15.56 9.15
C SER A 59 -12.20 16.95 8.70
N ALA A 60 -13.12 17.90 8.61
CA ALA A 60 -12.77 19.30 8.35
C ALA A 60 -11.89 19.94 9.45
N GLN A 61 -11.84 19.33 10.63
CA GLN A 61 -11.07 19.81 11.79
C GLN A 61 -9.76 19.03 11.99
N ALA A 62 -9.53 17.95 11.22
CA ALA A 62 -8.32 17.17 11.32
C ALA A 62 -7.10 17.97 10.83
N LYS A 63 -6.01 17.86 11.57
CA LYS A 63 -4.75 18.56 11.24
C LYS A 63 -3.80 17.68 10.47
N PRO A 64 -2.98 18.22 9.56
CA PRO A 64 -2.01 17.45 8.78
C PRO A 64 -1.14 16.49 9.60
N PRO A 65 -0.57 16.85 10.76
CA PRO A 65 0.22 15.90 11.54
C PRO A 65 -0.54 14.65 11.96
N THR A 66 -1.85 14.76 12.14
CA THR A 66 -2.71 13.63 12.55
C THR A 66 -2.79 12.54 11.50
N ILE A 67 -3.01 12.92 10.23
CA ILE A 67 -3.10 11.96 9.14
C ILE A 67 -1.75 11.30 8.87
N TYR A 68 -0.65 12.07 8.87
CA TYR A 68 0.69 11.51 8.64
C TYR A 68 1.11 10.52 9.73
N ARG A 69 0.83 10.78 11.00
CA ARG A 69 1.10 9.82 12.10
C ARG A 69 0.31 8.53 11.95
N ALA A 70 -0.96 8.63 11.52
CA ALA A 70 -1.78 7.45 11.27
C ALA A 70 -1.24 6.65 10.07
N LEU A 71 -0.89 7.31 8.96
CA LEU A 71 -0.32 6.67 7.78
C LEU A 71 1.03 6.03 8.06
N ASP A 72 1.93 6.71 8.77
CA ASP A 72 3.23 6.15 9.18
C ASP A 72 3.05 4.91 10.05
N PHE A 73 2.09 4.91 10.95
CA PHE A 73 1.74 3.75 11.75
C PHE A 73 1.29 2.58 10.87
N LEU A 74 0.38 2.81 9.93
CA LEU A 74 -0.12 1.78 9.02
C LEU A 74 0.99 1.21 8.13
N VAL A 75 1.86 2.06 7.62
CA VAL A 75 3.02 1.63 6.82
C VAL A 75 4.00 0.81 7.66
N ARG A 76 4.30 1.23 8.88
CA ARG A 76 5.20 0.52 9.79
C ARG A 76 4.70 -0.89 10.12
N LEU A 77 3.39 -1.07 10.27
CA LEU A 77 2.77 -2.37 10.52
C LEU A 77 2.47 -3.18 9.25
N GLY A 78 2.82 -2.66 8.07
CA GLY A 78 2.59 -3.34 6.81
C GLY A 78 1.11 -3.39 6.40
N LEU A 79 0.29 -2.48 6.89
CA LEU A 79 -1.13 -2.35 6.55
C LEU A 79 -1.38 -1.40 5.39
N ALA A 80 -0.39 -0.59 5.07
CA ALA A 80 -0.38 0.31 3.93
C ALA A 80 1.02 0.39 3.33
N HIS A 81 1.10 0.82 2.07
CA HIS A 81 2.35 1.14 1.39
C HIS A 81 2.38 2.61 1.00
N ARG A 82 3.55 3.21 1.11
CA ARG A 82 3.81 4.52 0.51
C ARG A 82 4.46 4.33 -0.85
N ILE A 83 3.89 4.95 -1.86
CA ILE A 83 4.45 5.03 -3.20
C ILE A 83 5.21 6.35 -3.29
N GLU A 84 6.53 6.28 -3.24
CA GLU A 84 7.38 7.46 -3.12
C GLU A 84 7.29 8.36 -4.35
N SER A 85 7.28 7.79 -5.55
CA SER A 85 7.19 8.53 -6.80
C SER A 85 5.90 9.34 -6.95
N LEU A 86 4.81 8.91 -6.34
CA LEU A 86 3.52 9.60 -6.35
C LEU A 86 3.27 10.43 -5.09
N ASN A 87 4.10 10.26 -4.05
CA ASN A 87 3.85 10.76 -2.70
C ASN A 87 2.42 10.42 -2.23
N ALA A 88 2.03 9.18 -2.42
CA ALA A 88 0.70 8.66 -2.16
C ALA A 88 0.75 7.35 -1.38
N PHE A 89 -0.39 6.92 -0.89
CA PHE A 89 -0.54 5.72 -0.08
C PHE A 89 -1.59 4.79 -0.67
N VAL A 90 -1.37 3.49 -0.53
CA VAL A 90 -2.34 2.43 -0.86
C VAL A 90 -2.51 1.50 0.32
N SER A 91 -3.71 0.95 0.50
CA SER A 91 -3.92 -0.15 1.45
C SER A 91 -3.22 -1.42 0.95
N CYS A 92 -2.76 -2.24 1.87
CA CYS A 92 -2.26 -3.56 1.55
C CYS A 92 -3.41 -4.57 1.49
N GLY A 93 -3.41 -5.44 0.48
CA GLY A 93 -4.37 -6.54 0.39
C GLY A 93 -4.16 -7.62 1.44
N VAL A 94 -5.17 -8.45 1.68
CA VAL A 94 -5.13 -9.59 2.62
C VAL A 94 -3.98 -10.53 2.23
N GLY A 95 -3.12 -10.83 3.18
CA GLY A 95 -2.00 -11.74 3.00
C GLY A 95 -0.86 -11.23 2.11
N ALA A 96 -1.00 -10.06 1.48
CA ALA A 96 -0.08 -9.56 0.46
C ALA A 96 1.07 -8.70 1.00
N CYS A 97 1.04 -8.30 2.27
CA CYS A 97 2.12 -7.51 2.86
C CYS A 97 3.36 -8.35 3.17
N ALA A 98 3.82 -9.06 2.18
CA ALA A 98 5.15 -9.62 2.20
C ALA A 98 6.18 -8.49 2.36
N ARG A 99 7.34 -8.81 2.94
CA ARG A 99 8.45 -7.87 3.15
C ARG A 99 9.02 -7.27 1.85
N SER A 100 8.36 -7.56 0.73
CA SER A 100 8.85 -7.28 -0.62
C SER A 100 7.67 -7.01 -1.54
N THR A 101 7.53 -5.78 -1.98
CA THR A 101 6.42 -5.34 -2.82
C THR A 101 6.96 -4.58 -4.03
N MET A 102 6.40 -4.86 -5.21
CA MET A 102 6.63 -4.09 -6.42
C MET A 102 5.34 -3.42 -6.86
N PHE A 103 5.45 -2.15 -7.24
CA PHE A 103 4.37 -1.39 -7.86
C PHE A 103 4.70 -1.06 -9.30
N LEU A 104 3.74 -1.30 -10.20
CA LEU A 104 3.75 -0.80 -11.56
C LEU A 104 2.92 0.47 -11.62
N ILE A 105 3.51 1.59 -11.99
CA ILE A 105 2.90 2.90 -11.95
C ILE A 105 2.73 3.43 -13.35
N CYS A 106 1.50 3.77 -13.73
CA CYS A 106 1.21 4.38 -15.02
C CYS A 106 1.41 5.91 -14.95
N GLU A 107 2.35 6.42 -15.74
CA GLU A 107 2.66 7.85 -15.81
C GLU A 107 1.53 8.67 -16.45
N LYS A 108 0.65 8.03 -17.26
CA LYS A 108 -0.45 8.72 -17.92
C LYS A 108 -1.70 8.84 -17.05
N CYS A 109 -2.13 7.79 -16.38
CA CYS A 109 -3.37 7.80 -15.61
C CYS A 109 -3.17 7.75 -14.09
N GLY A 110 -1.92 7.58 -13.61
CA GLY A 110 -1.61 7.52 -12.19
C GLY A 110 -2.04 6.21 -11.50
N ALA A 111 -2.52 5.22 -12.26
CA ALA A 111 -2.84 3.92 -11.71
C ALA A 111 -1.58 3.26 -11.14
N ALA A 112 -1.68 2.65 -9.98
CA ALA A 112 -0.63 1.82 -9.40
C ALA A 112 -1.19 0.43 -9.13
N GLU A 113 -0.47 -0.58 -9.58
CA GLU A 113 -0.83 -1.97 -9.43
C GLU A 113 0.27 -2.69 -8.64
N GLU A 114 -0.12 -3.42 -7.60
CA GLU A 114 0.79 -4.25 -6.83
C GLU A 114 1.10 -5.51 -7.64
N PHE A 115 2.38 -5.85 -7.72
CA PHE A 115 2.87 -6.97 -8.48
C PHE A 115 3.78 -7.86 -7.64
N ASP A 116 3.68 -9.18 -7.82
CA ASP A 116 4.59 -10.11 -7.18
C ASP A 116 5.96 -10.09 -7.85
N ALA A 117 6.94 -9.60 -7.13
CA ALA A 117 8.31 -9.48 -7.60
C ALA A 117 9.19 -10.72 -7.33
N GLY A 118 8.59 -11.87 -6.96
CA GLY A 118 9.28 -13.04 -6.40
C GLY A 118 10.63 -13.36 -7.01
N HIS A 119 10.73 -13.51 -8.33
CA HIS A 119 12.00 -13.84 -9.02
C HIS A 119 13.01 -12.68 -8.99
N ALA A 120 12.57 -11.44 -9.24
CA ALA A 120 13.47 -10.29 -9.24
C ALA A 120 14.10 -10.04 -7.85
N LEU A 121 13.40 -10.41 -6.81
CA LEU A 121 13.87 -10.27 -5.44
C LEU A 121 14.89 -11.33 -5.03
N VAL A 122 14.83 -12.52 -5.60
CA VAL A 122 15.85 -13.56 -5.38
C VAL A 122 17.20 -13.08 -5.90
N ASP A 123 17.24 -12.58 -7.13
CA ASP A 123 18.47 -12.07 -7.74
C ASP A 123 19.06 -10.89 -6.96
N LEU A 124 18.21 -9.97 -6.53
CA LEU A 124 18.63 -8.83 -5.70
C LEU A 124 19.17 -9.29 -4.34
N SER A 125 18.49 -10.25 -3.69
CA SER A 125 18.92 -10.79 -2.40
C SER A 125 20.26 -11.51 -2.51
N ASP A 126 20.48 -12.28 -3.57
CA ASP A 126 21.72 -13.01 -3.80
C ASP A 126 22.89 -12.09 -4.13
N ALA A 127 22.65 -11.03 -4.91
CA ALA A 127 23.64 -9.99 -5.13
C ALA A 127 24.03 -9.28 -3.83
N ALA A 128 23.06 -8.89 -3.03
CA ALA A 128 23.31 -8.22 -1.75
C ALA A 128 24.10 -9.11 -0.76
N LYS A 129 23.78 -10.40 -0.69
CA LYS A 129 24.52 -11.36 0.15
C LYS A 129 25.98 -11.48 -0.22
N LYS A 130 26.31 -11.44 -1.52
CA LYS A 130 27.71 -11.47 -1.98
C LYS A 130 28.53 -10.30 -1.46
N ASP A 131 27.85 -9.15 -1.29
CA ASP A 131 28.44 -7.95 -0.70
C ASP A 131 28.32 -7.88 0.83
N GLY A 132 27.88 -8.95 1.47
CA GLY A 132 27.70 -9.01 2.93
C GLY A 132 26.51 -8.21 3.45
N PHE A 133 25.58 -7.82 2.58
CA PHE A 133 24.42 -6.99 2.93
C PHE A 133 23.18 -7.86 3.20
N SER A 134 22.55 -7.62 4.35
CA SER A 134 21.29 -8.30 4.72
C SER A 134 20.09 -7.38 4.47
N ILE A 135 19.32 -7.70 3.42
CA ILE A 135 18.10 -6.95 3.10
C ILE A 135 16.99 -7.32 4.09
N ARG A 136 16.41 -6.31 4.74
CA ARG A 136 15.25 -6.49 5.62
C ARG A 136 13.93 -6.19 4.94
N ARG A 137 13.93 -5.26 4.01
CA ARG A 137 12.74 -4.83 3.27
C ARG A 137 13.14 -4.34 1.89
N THR A 138 12.35 -4.69 0.90
CA THR A 138 12.51 -4.22 -0.48
C THR A 138 11.20 -3.61 -0.95
N MET A 139 11.28 -2.47 -1.59
CA MET A 139 10.19 -1.86 -2.32
C MET A 139 10.72 -1.48 -3.70
N ILE A 140 10.01 -1.88 -4.74
CA ILE A 140 10.37 -1.58 -6.11
C ILE A 140 9.22 -0.82 -6.75
N GLU A 141 9.52 0.30 -7.38
CA GLU A 141 8.58 1.06 -8.19
C GLU A 141 9.07 1.04 -9.64
N ALA A 142 8.22 0.61 -10.55
CA ALA A 142 8.48 0.63 -11.98
C ALA A 142 7.45 1.54 -12.65
N SER A 143 7.93 2.58 -13.31
CA SER A 143 7.10 3.54 -14.02
C SER A 143 7.01 3.23 -15.50
N GLY A 144 5.85 3.40 -16.09
CA GLY A 144 5.61 3.13 -17.50
C GLY A 144 4.22 3.53 -17.94
N VAL A 145 3.67 2.85 -18.92
CA VAL A 145 2.33 3.12 -19.46
C VAL A 145 1.51 1.84 -19.42
N CYS A 146 0.38 1.86 -18.73
CA CYS A 146 -0.50 0.69 -18.62
C CYS A 146 -1.13 0.32 -19.99
N SER A 147 -1.62 -0.90 -20.11
CA SER A 147 -2.22 -1.41 -21.37
C SER A 147 -3.35 -0.53 -21.89
N SER A 148 -4.22 -0.04 -21.01
CA SER A 148 -5.32 0.86 -21.38
C SER A 148 -4.82 2.19 -21.95
N CYS A 149 -3.73 2.73 -21.42
CA CYS A 149 -3.15 3.98 -21.90
C CYS A 149 -2.23 3.80 -23.12
N GLN A 150 -1.72 2.60 -23.36
CA GLN A 150 -0.99 2.28 -24.59
C GLN A 150 -1.93 2.16 -25.78
N ALA A 151 -3.14 1.65 -25.57
CA ALA A 151 -4.17 1.47 -26.60
C ALA A 151 -4.92 2.77 -26.95
N ALA A 152 -4.73 3.83 -26.17
CA ALA A 152 -5.42 5.11 -26.36
C ALA A 152 -4.68 6.05 -27.33
#